data_d30d349b94055e62e82a33fb58572cd0
#
_entry.id   d30d349b94055e62e82a33fb58572cd0
#
_cell.length_a   1.000
_cell.length_b   1.000
_cell.length_c   1.000
_cell.angle_alpha   90.00
_cell.angle_beta   90.00
_cell.angle_gamma   90.00
#
_symmetry.space_group_name_H-M   'P 1'
#
loop_
_entity.id
_entity.type
_entity.pdbx_description
1 polymer ?
#
loop_
_entity_poly.entity_id
_entity_poly.type
_entity_poly.pdbx_seq_one_letter_code
_entity_poly.pdbx_strand_id
1 'polypeptide(L)'
;MRTFKPEAWLPTTKKEVEAREWDYIDVILFSGDAYVDHPSFGAAVIGRTLEAMGLRVAIVPQPDWRGDYRDFKKLGAPRLFFGVSAGAMDSMINHYTANKRLRSDDAYTPDRRAGMRPDYPSIVYTKILKEIYPDVPVVLGGIEASLRRVTHYDYWQEKLLPGILKDSPADLLIYGMGELPLKELVSRLQAGTPFHEIKDIRQTAYLTDTVEPLPDDINLFSHEECLRDKLKQAKNFKHIEEESNKQQASRILQKVGKQTIVVNPPFPPMTEEEIDASFDLPYTRLPHPKYKGKTIPAFEMIKFSVNIHRGCFGGCAFCTISAHQGKFIASRSKESILKEVKEITQMPDFKGYLSDLGGPSANMYRMKGKNPDICAQCKKPSCISPVICKNLNADHTPLLDIYKEVDSMPEIKRSFIGSGIRYDLLLHRYADDNLNKAAHTYMEELIAHHVSGRLKVAPEHTEDNVLKMMRKPSFELFGQFKKIFDRVNKQHGLNQQLIPYFISSHPGCTETDMANLAIQTKKLHFQLEQVQDFTPTPMTLATEMYYTGYHPYTLEKVYTARTKEQKLAQRQFFFWYKPEFRRQITQALQRIGKKDLIGKLFGR
;
A
#
# COMPACT_ATOMS: atom_id res chain seq x y z
N MET A 1 -19.73 -27.25 -1.31
CA MET A 1 -18.51 -26.82 -0.61
C MET A 1 -17.31 -27.39 -1.32
N ARG A 2 -16.38 -26.56 -1.78
CA ARG A 2 -15.08 -27.05 -2.27
C ARG A 2 -14.28 -27.61 -1.10
N THR A 3 -13.91 -28.88 -1.18
CA THR A 3 -12.94 -29.51 -0.27
C THR A 3 -11.63 -29.65 -1.01
N PHE A 4 -10.55 -29.17 -0.41
CA PHE A 4 -9.21 -29.24 -1.00
C PHE A 4 -8.39 -30.31 -0.32
N LYS A 5 -7.61 -31.07 -1.11
CA LYS A 5 -6.57 -31.95 -0.57
C LYS A 5 -5.39 -31.08 -0.07
N PRO A 6 -4.57 -31.55 0.87
CA PRO A 6 -3.42 -30.79 1.37
C PRO A 6 -2.46 -30.31 0.27
N GLU A 7 -2.35 -31.05 -0.83
CA GLU A 7 -1.50 -30.73 -1.98
C GLU A 7 -1.99 -29.52 -2.78
N ALA A 8 -3.21 -29.02 -2.51
CA ALA A 8 -3.73 -27.80 -3.15
C ALA A 8 -3.00 -26.53 -2.69
N TRP A 9 -2.32 -26.54 -1.54
CA TRP A 9 -1.45 -25.45 -1.09
C TRP A 9 0.00 -25.70 -1.49
N LEU A 10 0.81 -24.65 -1.64
CA LEU A 10 2.26 -24.80 -1.78
C LEU A 10 2.84 -25.40 -0.47
N PRO A 11 3.84 -26.31 -0.55
CA PRO A 11 4.38 -26.98 0.62
C PRO A 11 5.13 -26.01 1.55
N THR A 12 5.03 -26.26 2.86
CA THR A 12 5.67 -25.48 3.93
C THR A 12 6.62 -26.33 4.79
N THR A 13 6.61 -27.66 4.59
CA THR A 13 7.38 -28.63 5.36
C THR A 13 8.02 -29.66 4.43
N LYS A 14 9.10 -30.30 4.92
CA LYS A 14 9.78 -31.39 4.21
C LYS A 14 8.82 -32.56 3.89
N LYS A 15 7.95 -32.92 4.83
CA LYS A 15 6.92 -33.96 4.63
C LYS A 15 5.97 -33.64 3.48
N GLU A 16 5.58 -32.37 3.32
CA GLU A 16 4.70 -31.94 2.22
C GLU A 16 5.44 -31.93 0.87
N VAL A 17 6.75 -31.69 0.86
CA VAL A 17 7.61 -31.80 -0.32
C VAL A 17 7.77 -33.27 -0.73
N GLU A 18 8.07 -34.13 0.24
CA GLU A 18 8.20 -35.58 0.02
C GLU A 18 6.89 -36.22 -0.49
N ALA A 19 5.73 -35.79 0.03
CA ALA A 19 4.42 -36.24 -0.43
C ALA A 19 4.12 -35.88 -1.90
N ARG A 20 4.85 -34.91 -2.49
CA ARG A 20 4.80 -34.54 -3.91
C ARG A 20 5.83 -35.26 -4.74
N GLU A 21 6.59 -36.15 -4.15
CA GLU A 21 7.70 -36.87 -4.81
C GLU A 21 8.74 -35.90 -5.43
N TRP A 22 8.96 -34.73 -4.77
CA TRP A 22 9.96 -33.76 -5.23
C TRP A 22 11.33 -34.08 -4.65
N ASP A 23 12.30 -34.29 -5.50
CA ASP A 23 13.71 -34.53 -5.18
C ASP A 23 14.51 -33.20 -5.02
N TYR A 24 13.95 -32.08 -5.50
CA TYR A 24 14.49 -30.72 -5.35
C TYR A 24 13.37 -29.69 -5.29
N ILE A 25 13.73 -28.48 -4.87
CA ILE A 25 12.88 -27.28 -4.89
C ILE A 25 13.60 -26.22 -5.73
N ASP A 26 12.90 -25.55 -6.64
CA ASP A 26 13.47 -24.49 -7.46
C ASP A 26 13.57 -23.17 -6.71
N VAL A 27 12.52 -22.78 -5.99
CA VAL A 27 12.44 -21.53 -5.25
C VAL A 27 11.82 -21.77 -3.87
N ILE A 28 12.43 -21.18 -2.84
CA ILE A 28 11.85 -21.17 -1.48
C ILE A 28 11.57 -19.71 -1.09
N LEU A 29 10.31 -19.42 -0.75
CA LEU A 29 9.85 -18.09 -0.36
C LEU A 29 9.77 -17.99 1.17
N PHE A 30 10.46 -17.00 1.74
CA PHE A 30 10.39 -16.64 3.15
C PHE A 30 9.48 -15.43 3.32
N SER A 31 8.47 -15.54 4.18
CA SER A 31 7.48 -14.47 4.42
C SER A 31 7.34 -14.17 5.91
N GLY A 32 7.25 -12.89 6.25
CA GLY A 32 6.90 -12.45 7.60
C GLY A 32 5.44 -12.71 7.97
N ASP A 33 4.57 -12.97 7.03
CA ASP A 33 3.15 -13.28 7.25
C ASP A 33 2.89 -14.78 7.38
N ALA A 34 1.79 -15.14 8.03
CA ALA A 34 1.21 -16.48 7.92
C ALA A 34 0.82 -16.77 6.46
N TYR A 35 0.94 -18.02 6.03
CA TYR A 35 0.59 -18.39 4.68
C TYR A 35 -0.93 -18.54 4.51
N VAL A 36 -1.48 -17.60 3.77
CA VAL A 36 -2.85 -17.64 3.24
C VAL A 36 -2.75 -17.68 1.72
N ASP A 37 -3.31 -18.69 1.11
CA ASP A 37 -3.27 -18.91 -0.35
C ASP A 37 -4.37 -18.08 -1.03
N HIS A 38 -4.15 -16.77 -1.12
CA HIS A 38 -5.13 -15.79 -1.56
C HIS A 38 -4.47 -14.70 -2.42
N PRO A 39 -5.14 -14.18 -3.48
CA PRO A 39 -4.56 -13.17 -4.39
C PRO A 39 -4.23 -11.82 -3.74
N SER A 40 -4.63 -11.59 -2.49
CA SER A 40 -4.24 -10.40 -1.71
C SER A 40 -3.00 -10.62 -0.83
N PHE A 41 -2.40 -11.81 -0.81
CA PHE A 41 -1.18 -12.11 -0.05
C PHE A 41 0.00 -12.32 -0.98
N GLY A 42 1.01 -11.45 -0.86
CA GLY A 42 2.16 -11.41 -1.80
C GLY A 42 2.89 -12.75 -1.93
N ALA A 43 3.11 -13.48 -0.83
CA ALA A 43 3.79 -14.78 -0.89
C ALA A 43 3.00 -15.82 -1.71
N ALA A 44 1.66 -15.80 -1.61
CA ALA A 44 0.79 -16.66 -2.42
C ALA A 44 0.85 -16.25 -3.90
N VAL A 45 0.73 -14.96 -4.21
CA VAL A 45 0.79 -14.45 -5.59
C VAL A 45 2.10 -14.84 -6.26
N ILE A 46 3.23 -14.56 -5.61
CA ILE A 46 4.55 -14.89 -6.13
C ILE A 46 4.74 -16.41 -6.25
N GLY A 47 4.35 -17.16 -5.23
CA GLY A 47 4.45 -18.62 -5.24
C GLY A 47 3.62 -19.27 -6.36
N ARG A 48 2.38 -18.85 -6.54
CA ARG A 48 1.50 -19.33 -7.61
C ARG A 48 1.98 -18.89 -9.00
N THR A 49 2.51 -17.69 -9.13
CA THR A 49 3.12 -17.24 -10.40
C THR A 49 4.29 -18.13 -10.80
N LEU A 50 5.17 -18.46 -9.87
CA LEU A 50 6.32 -19.35 -10.10
C LEU A 50 5.87 -20.79 -10.41
N GLU A 51 4.89 -21.32 -9.67
CA GLU A 51 4.29 -22.62 -9.91
C GLU A 51 3.69 -22.71 -11.32
N ALA A 52 2.99 -21.67 -11.78
CA ALA A 52 2.42 -21.60 -13.12
C ALA A 52 3.49 -21.58 -14.23
N MET A 53 4.74 -21.21 -13.90
CA MET A 53 5.90 -21.31 -14.80
C MET A 53 6.57 -22.70 -14.77
N GLY A 54 5.99 -23.67 -14.09
CA GLY A 54 6.48 -25.04 -13.99
C GLY A 54 7.56 -25.25 -12.92
N LEU A 55 7.75 -24.30 -12.00
CA LEU A 55 8.73 -24.42 -10.91
C LEU A 55 8.16 -25.15 -9.69
N ARG A 56 9.01 -25.88 -8.99
CA ARG A 56 8.73 -26.46 -7.67
C ARG A 56 8.99 -25.40 -6.60
N VAL A 57 7.92 -24.89 -5.98
CA VAL A 57 7.97 -23.76 -5.05
C VAL A 57 7.50 -24.17 -3.67
N ALA A 58 8.25 -23.76 -2.65
CA ALA A 58 7.86 -23.93 -1.25
C ALA A 58 7.81 -22.58 -0.54
N ILE A 59 6.98 -22.48 0.52
CA ILE A 59 6.87 -21.28 1.35
C ILE A 59 7.28 -21.59 2.78
N VAL A 60 8.13 -20.76 3.38
CA VAL A 60 8.45 -20.76 4.81
C VAL A 60 7.83 -19.53 5.44
N PRO A 61 6.59 -19.64 5.95
CA PRO A 61 5.90 -18.53 6.57
C PRO A 61 6.34 -18.35 8.01
N GLN A 62 6.64 -17.13 8.40
CA GLN A 62 7.01 -16.73 9.76
C GLN A 62 8.09 -17.62 10.38
N PRO A 63 9.30 -17.74 9.72
CA PRO A 63 10.38 -18.55 10.25
C PRO A 63 10.85 -18.02 11.62
N ASP A 64 11.17 -18.92 12.53
CA ASP A 64 11.82 -18.50 13.79
C ASP A 64 13.28 -18.12 13.50
N TRP A 65 13.57 -16.83 13.68
CA TRP A 65 14.90 -16.23 13.45
C TRP A 65 15.79 -16.29 14.70
N ARG A 66 15.28 -16.87 15.77
CA ARG A 66 15.98 -17.03 17.05
C ARG A 66 16.55 -18.45 17.17
N GLY A 67 17.66 -18.59 17.84
CA GLY A 67 18.24 -19.90 18.14
C GLY A 67 19.00 -20.53 16.96
N ASP A 68 18.68 -21.77 16.63
CA ASP A 68 19.45 -22.64 15.71
C ASP A 68 19.10 -22.50 14.22
N TYR A 69 18.23 -21.56 13.87
CA TYR A 69 17.74 -21.31 12.49
C TYR A 69 17.12 -22.55 11.84
N ARG A 70 16.45 -23.39 12.61
CA ARG A 70 15.86 -24.65 12.13
C ARG A 70 14.90 -24.44 10.98
N ASP A 71 14.06 -23.38 11.03
CA ASP A 71 13.10 -23.07 9.97
C ASP A 71 13.77 -22.67 8.65
N PHE A 72 14.96 -22.08 8.71
CA PHE A 72 15.72 -21.70 7.53
C PHE A 72 16.43 -22.89 6.89
N LYS A 73 16.69 -23.96 7.64
CA LYS A 73 17.42 -25.17 7.20
C LYS A 73 16.49 -26.31 6.75
N LYS A 74 15.23 -26.31 7.21
CA LYS A 74 14.33 -27.48 7.09
C LYS A 74 14.02 -27.96 5.68
N LEU A 75 14.09 -27.07 4.67
CA LEU A 75 13.82 -27.38 3.26
C LEU A 75 15.09 -27.48 2.39
N GLY A 76 16.26 -27.20 2.98
CA GLY A 76 17.53 -27.19 2.23
C GLY A 76 17.70 -25.96 1.35
N ALA A 77 18.63 -26.06 0.39
CA ALA A 77 18.89 -25.02 -0.61
C ALA A 77 18.00 -25.20 -1.85
N PRO A 78 17.43 -24.12 -2.41
CA PRO A 78 16.73 -24.17 -3.69
C PRO A 78 17.72 -24.22 -4.85
N ARG A 79 17.28 -24.67 -6.02
CA ARG A 79 18.10 -24.71 -7.24
C ARG A 79 18.36 -23.33 -7.84
N LEU A 80 17.40 -22.39 -7.70
CA LEU A 80 17.48 -21.08 -8.38
C LEU A 80 17.77 -19.95 -7.38
N PHE A 81 16.88 -19.70 -6.44
CA PHE A 81 17.05 -18.60 -5.46
C PHE A 81 16.10 -18.72 -4.25
N PHE A 82 16.43 -18.02 -3.20
CA PHE A 82 15.51 -17.69 -2.12
C PHE A 82 14.78 -16.38 -2.41
N GLY A 83 13.46 -16.36 -2.25
CA GLY A 83 12.68 -15.11 -2.24
C GLY A 83 12.37 -14.68 -0.81
N VAL A 84 12.57 -13.40 -0.48
CA VAL A 84 12.34 -12.88 0.87
C VAL A 84 11.42 -11.67 0.85
N SER A 85 10.41 -11.68 1.73
CA SER A 85 9.47 -10.57 1.94
C SER A 85 9.12 -10.41 3.42
N ALA A 86 8.96 -9.16 3.85
CA ALA A 86 8.45 -8.86 5.20
C ALA A 86 6.97 -9.22 5.39
N GLY A 87 6.23 -9.44 4.31
CA GLY A 87 4.79 -9.67 4.28
C GLY A 87 4.03 -8.57 3.57
N ALA A 88 2.72 -8.53 3.76
CA ALA A 88 1.81 -7.59 3.10
C ALA A 88 1.96 -6.14 3.59
N MET A 89 2.52 -5.93 4.78
CA MET A 89 2.82 -4.63 5.35
C MET A 89 4.30 -4.46 5.65
N ASP A 90 4.74 -3.21 5.68
CA ASP A 90 6.02 -2.85 6.28
C ASP A 90 6.06 -3.28 7.74
N SER A 91 7.12 -3.98 8.17
CA SER A 91 7.21 -4.57 9.51
C SER A 91 7.13 -3.52 10.61
N MET A 92 7.78 -2.38 10.41
CA MET A 92 7.84 -1.32 11.40
C MET A 92 6.49 -0.63 11.58
N ILE A 93 5.73 -0.44 10.49
CA ILE A 93 4.34 0.04 10.54
C ILE A 93 3.43 -0.97 11.23
N ASN A 94 3.68 -2.26 10.99
CA ASN A 94 2.89 -3.33 11.61
C ASN A 94 3.17 -3.49 13.10
N HIS A 95 4.44 -3.39 13.52
CA HIS A 95 4.85 -3.58 14.91
C HIS A 95 4.59 -2.38 15.80
N TYR A 96 4.69 -1.15 15.26
CA TYR A 96 4.70 0.05 16.09
C TYR A 96 3.57 1.02 15.74
N THR A 97 3.11 1.75 16.75
CA THR A 97 2.23 2.92 16.57
C THR A 97 3.05 4.14 16.10
N ALA A 98 2.35 5.21 15.66
CA ALA A 98 2.99 6.48 15.32
C ALA A 98 3.82 7.12 16.46
N ASN A 99 3.56 6.73 17.71
CA ASN A 99 4.32 7.16 18.89
C ASN A 99 5.36 6.10 19.31
N LYS A 100 5.79 5.24 18.40
CA LYS A 100 6.82 4.19 18.60
C LYS A 100 6.50 3.20 19.74
N ARG A 101 5.23 3.01 20.08
CA ARG A 101 4.82 1.99 21.04
C ARG A 101 4.61 0.67 20.30
N LEU A 102 5.19 -0.40 20.83
CA LEU A 102 4.96 -1.75 20.33
C LEU A 102 3.47 -2.10 20.40
N ARG A 103 2.92 -2.65 19.34
CA ARG A 103 1.56 -3.17 19.31
C ARG A 103 1.49 -4.52 20.01
N SER A 104 0.37 -4.78 20.63
CA SER A 104 0.11 -6.06 21.34
C SER A 104 -0.36 -7.17 20.39
N ASP A 105 -0.74 -6.83 19.17
CA ASP A 105 -1.32 -7.77 18.21
C ASP A 105 -0.77 -7.55 16.79
N ASP A 106 -0.82 -8.61 15.99
CA ASP A 106 -0.46 -8.63 14.58
C ASP A 106 -1.58 -9.31 13.77
N ALA A 107 -2.22 -8.55 12.88
CA ALA A 107 -3.35 -9.04 12.08
C ALA A 107 -2.96 -10.14 11.07
N TYR A 108 -1.69 -10.24 10.69
CA TYR A 108 -1.18 -11.22 9.72
C TYR A 108 -0.65 -12.49 10.38
N THR A 109 -0.88 -12.65 11.66
CA THR A 109 -0.40 -13.78 12.46
C THR A 109 -1.58 -14.57 13.03
N PRO A 110 -1.46 -15.92 13.14
CA PRO A 110 -2.48 -16.74 13.78
C PRO A 110 -2.76 -16.25 15.21
N ASP A 111 -4.05 -16.15 15.54
CA ASP A 111 -4.56 -15.71 16.85
C ASP A 111 -4.06 -14.31 17.25
N ARG A 112 -3.74 -13.45 16.28
CA ARG A 112 -3.24 -12.07 16.45
C ARG A 112 -1.90 -11.98 17.19
N ARG A 113 -1.15 -13.06 17.29
CA ARG A 113 0.05 -13.15 18.11
C ARG A 113 1.15 -12.22 17.61
N ALA A 114 1.48 -11.15 18.36
CA ALA A 114 2.60 -10.27 18.08
C ALA A 114 3.96 -10.97 18.24
N GLY A 115 5.02 -10.43 17.61
CA GLY A 115 6.39 -10.91 17.76
C GLY A 115 6.70 -12.22 17.01
N MET A 116 5.92 -12.57 15.99
CA MET A 116 6.16 -13.73 15.13
C MET A 116 7.05 -13.41 13.92
N ARG A 117 7.47 -12.18 13.77
CA ARG A 117 8.49 -11.71 12.83
C ARG A 117 9.44 -10.73 13.52
N PRO A 118 10.70 -10.59 13.07
CA PRO A 118 11.62 -9.56 13.60
C PRO A 118 11.23 -8.17 13.09
N ASP A 119 11.85 -7.14 13.65
CA ASP A 119 11.96 -5.86 12.99
C ASP A 119 12.84 -6.03 11.74
N TYR A 120 12.44 -5.39 10.63
CA TYR A 120 13.12 -5.49 9.33
C TYR A 120 13.37 -6.92 8.84
N PRO A 121 12.34 -7.77 8.72
CA PRO A 121 12.52 -9.18 8.35
C PRO A 121 13.21 -9.34 6.99
N SER A 122 13.05 -8.41 6.05
CA SER A 122 13.78 -8.41 4.78
C SER A 122 15.31 -8.44 4.97
N ILE A 123 15.83 -7.71 5.96
CA ILE A 123 17.26 -7.70 6.29
C ILE A 123 17.63 -8.93 7.11
N VAL A 124 16.87 -9.23 8.17
CA VAL A 124 17.18 -10.33 9.12
C VAL A 124 17.15 -11.67 8.41
N TYR A 125 16.11 -11.96 7.65
CA TYR A 125 15.99 -13.25 6.96
C TYR A 125 17.07 -13.42 5.89
N THR A 126 17.39 -12.36 5.14
CA THR A 126 18.46 -12.43 4.14
C THR A 126 19.82 -12.69 4.77
N LYS A 127 20.16 -12.03 5.89
CA LYS A 127 21.42 -12.28 6.59
C LYS A 127 21.54 -13.72 7.05
N ILE A 128 20.48 -14.29 7.63
CA ILE A 128 20.47 -15.69 8.08
C ILE A 128 20.63 -16.64 6.87
N LEU A 129 19.92 -16.38 5.77
CA LEU A 129 20.02 -17.21 4.57
C LEU A 129 21.42 -17.16 3.97
N LYS A 130 22.05 -16.00 3.89
CA LYS A 130 23.42 -15.86 3.36
C LYS A 130 24.49 -16.41 4.32
N GLU A 131 24.22 -16.45 5.62
CA GLU A 131 25.09 -17.14 6.59
C GLU A 131 25.06 -18.67 6.38
N ILE A 132 23.88 -19.25 6.13
CA ILE A 132 23.70 -20.70 5.95
C ILE A 132 24.04 -21.14 4.52
N TYR A 133 23.67 -20.36 3.52
CA TYR A 133 23.77 -20.66 2.09
C TYR A 133 24.40 -19.49 1.32
N PRO A 134 25.72 -19.23 1.48
CA PRO A 134 26.37 -18.04 0.93
C PRO A 134 26.30 -17.95 -0.59
N ASP A 135 26.30 -19.08 -1.29
CA ASP A 135 26.34 -19.15 -2.75
C ASP A 135 24.94 -19.12 -3.41
N VAL A 136 23.88 -19.29 -2.63
CA VAL A 136 22.50 -19.27 -3.17
C VAL A 136 22.02 -17.82 -3.31
N PRO A 137 21.54 -17.41 -4.49
CA PRO A 137 20.99 -16.07 -4.67
C PRO A 137 19.79 -15.80 -3.77
N VAL A 138 19.69 -14.56 -3.29
CA VAL A 138 18.54 -14.06 -2.53
C VAL A 138 17.91 -12.88 -3.25
N VAL A 139 16.63 -13.00 -3.55
CA VAL A 139 15.80 -11.96 -4.17
C VAL A 139 14.89 -11.35 -3.11
N LEU A 140 15.05 -10.05 -2.86
CA LEU A 140 14.14 -9.28 -2.01
C LEU A 140 12.91 -8.85 -2.79
N GLY A 141 11.76 -8.85 -2.12
CA GLY A 141 10.52 -8.31 -2.67
C GLY A 141 9.59 -7.76 -1.59
N GLY A 142 8.41 -7.32 -2.01
CA GLY A 142 7.38 -6.78 -1.13
C GLY A 142 7.58 -5.32 -0.76
N ILE A 143 6.63 -4.78 0.01
CA ILE A 143 6.54 -3.34 0.27
C ILE A 143 7.73 -2.81 1.08
N GLU A 144 8.20 -3.53 2.10
CA GLU A 144 9.30 -3.10 2.95
C GLU A 144 10.59 -2.85 2.16
N ALA A 145 10.97 -3.80 1.31
CA ALA A 145 12.14 -3.69 0.46
C ALA A 145 11.95 -2.62 -0.62
N SER A 146 10.78 -2.55 -1.26
CA SER A 146 10.45 -1.56 -2.29
C SER A 146 10.62 -0.13 -1.80
N LEU A 147 10.15 0.17 -0.58
CA LEU A 147 10.20 1.51 0.00
C LEU A 147 11.60 1.91 0.48
N ARG A 148 12.52 0.95 0.61
CA ARG A 148 13.90 1.16 1.09
C ARG A 148 14.98 0.94 0.01
N ARG A 149 14.60 0.95 -1.27
CA ARG A 149 15.52 0.64 -2.38
C ARG A 149 16.65 1.65 -2.60
N VAL A 150 16.50 2.88 -2.10
CA VAL A 150 17.51 3.95 -2.10
C VAL A 150 17.63 4.56 -0.71
N THR A 151 18.51 5.54 -0.52
CA THR A 151 18.64 6.29 0.75
C THR A 151 17.28 6.81 1.19
N HIS A 152 16.93 6.52 2.44
CA HIS A 152 15.62 6.82 3.02
C HIS A 152 15.71 7.18 4.49
N TYR A 153 14.75 7.99 4.99
CA TYR A 153 14.62 8.25 6.41
C TYR A 153 13.89 7.12 7.11
N ASP A 154 14.53 6.54 8.12
CA ASP A 154 13.90 5.57 9.03
C ASP A 154 13.39 6.27 10.28
N TYR A 155 12.08 6.27 10.45
CA TYR A 155 11.41 6.97 11.55
C TYR A 155 11.70 6.36 12.92
N TRP A 156 11.86 5.03 13.00
CA TRP A 156 12.03 4.33 14.28
C TRP A 156 13.45 4.49 14.82
N GLN A 157 14.44 4.49 13.93
CA GLN A 157 15.84 4.74 14.26
C GLN A 157 16.21 6.23 14.26
N GLU A 158 15.31 7.10 13.76
CA GLU A 158 15.53 8.56 13.59
C GLU A 158 16.77 8.89 12.75
N LYS A 159 17.07 8.06 11.77
CA LYS A 159 18.28 8.15 10.94
C LYS A 159 17.94 8.12 9.46
N LEU A 160 18.79 8.76 8.68
CA LEU A 160 18.86 8.53 7.25
C LEU A 160 19.70 7.27 7.03
N LEU A 161 19.10 6.24 6.46
CA LEU A 161 19.73 4.97 6.17
C LEU A 161 20.04 4.85 4.67
N PRO A 162 21.07 4.09 4.29
CA PRO A 162 21.33 3.78 2.88
C PRO A 162 20.21 2.90 2.31
N GLY A 163 20.22 2.68 1.00
CA GLY A 163 19.30 1.71 0.40
C GLY A 163 19.51 0.31 0.98
N ILE A 164 18.41 -0.43 1.11
CA ILE A 164 18.35 -1.73 1.83
C ILE A 164 19.39 -2.74 1.36
N LEU A 165 19.79 -2.72 0.09
CA LEU A 165 20.82 -3.61 -0.46
C LEU A 165 22.21 -3.38 0.13
N LYS A 166 22.44 -2.24 0.80
CA LYS A 166 23.68 -1.99 1.54
C LYS A 166 23.70 -2.68 2.90
N ASP A 167 22.53 -2.78 3.53
CA ASP A 167 22.37 -3.38 4.87
C ASP A 167 21.98 -4.87 4.80
N SER A 168 21.46 -5.30 3.65
CA SER A 168 21.06 -6.67 3.35
C SER A 168 21.95 -7.26 2.26
N PRO A 169 22.57 -8.44 2.46
CA PRO A 169 23.41 -9.09 1.46
C PRO A 169 22.59 -9.79 0.36
N ALA A 170 21.45 -9.23 -0.03
CA ALA A 170 20.64 -9.74 -1.13
C ALA A 170 21.29 -9.43 -2.48
N ASP A 171 21.09 -10.31 -3.45
CA ASP A 171 21.68 -10.22 -4.78
C ASP A 171 20.83 -9.34 -5.71
N LEU A 172 19.52 -9.33 -5.52
CA LEU A 172 18.58 -8.56 -6.33
C LEU A 172 17.39 -8.11 -5.47
N LEU A 173 16.87 -6.93 -5.76
CA LEU A 173 15.60 -6.45 -5.23
C LEU A 173 14.61 -6.27 -6.37
N ILE A 174 13.43 -6.86 -6.26
CA ILE A 174 12.27 -6.60 -7.11
C ILE A 174 11.34 -5.66 -6.36
N TYR A 175 11.14 -4.44 -6.89
CA TYR A 175 10.26 -3.46 -6.24
C TYR A 175 8.89 -3.41 -6.91
N GLY A 176 7.90 -2.89 -6.18
CA GLY A 176 6.53 -2.80 -6.70
C GLY A 176 5.83 -4.16 -6.82
N MET A 177 4.98 -4.29 -7.84
CA MET A 177 4.27 -5.54 -8.14
C MET A 177 5.19 -6.48 -8.90
N GLY A 178 5.55 -7.60 -8.27
CA GLY A 178 6.69 -8.42 -8.66
C GLY A 178 6.48 -9.41 -9.81
N GLU A 179 5.26 -9.57 -10.34
CA GLU A 179 4.92 -10.65 -11.27
C GLU A 179 5.71 -10.57 -12.59
N LEU A 180 5.77 -9.39 -13.24
CA LEU A 180 6.45 -9.24 -14.52
C LEU A 180 7.98 -9.39 -14.41
N PRO A 181 8.67 -8.67 -13.48
CA PRO A 181 10.11 -8.84 -13.34
C PRO A 181 10.50 -10.25 -12.90
N LEU A 182 9.65 -10.93 -12.10
CA LEU A 182 9.90 -12.30 -11.69
C LEU A 182 9.78 -13.27 -12.86
N LYS A 183 8.77 -13.10 -13.72
CA LYS A 183 8.62 -13.90 -14.94
C LYS A 183 9.83 -13.76 -15.86
N GLU A 184 10.34 -12.54 -16.04
CA GLU A 184 11.54 -12.30 -16.86
C GLU A 184 12.79 -12.92 -16.22
N LEU A 185 12.99 -12.75 -14.91
CA LEU A 185 14.10 -13.36 -14.17
C LEU A 185 14.13 -14.88 -14.35
N VAL A 186 12.99 -15.53 -14.10
CA VAL A 186 12.88 -16.99 -14.22
C VAL A 186 13.12 -17.45 -15.66
N SER A 187 12.56 -16.77 -16.65
CA SER A 187 12.76 -17.11 -18.07
C SER A 187 14.24 -17.06 -18.46
N ARG A 188 14.99 -16.07 -17.99
CA ARG A 188 16.44 -15.97 -18.26
C ARG A 188 17.23 -17.06 -17.54
N LEU A 189 16.87 -17.38 -16.28
CA LEU A 189 17.49 -18.47 -15.52
C LEU A 189 17.23 -19.84 -16.18
N GLN A 190 16.02 -20.09 -16.66
CA GLN A 190 15.68 -21.31 -17.40
C GLN A 190 16.38 -21.41 -18.75
N ALA A 191 16.68 -20.26 -19.38
CA ALA A 191 17.51 -20.19 -20.60
C ALA A 191 19.02 -20.38 -20.32
N GLY A 192 19.42 -20.55 -19.05
CA GLY A 192 20.82 -20.80 -18.66
C GLY A 192 21.65 -19.54 -18.39
N THR A 193 21.05 -18.35 -18.36
CA THR A 193 21.77 -17.12 -18.00
C THR A 193 22.18 -17.16 -16.52
N PRO A 194 23.46 -16.99 -16.18
CA PRO A 194 23.89 -16.95 -14.77
C PRO A 194 23.23 -15.81 -13.99
N PHE A 195 22.81 -16.06 -12.76
CA PHE A 195 22.09 -15.08 -11.95
C PHE A 195 22.82 -13.73 -11.82
N HIS A 196 24.13 -13.76 -11.63
CA HIS A 196 24.95 -12.55 -11.44
C HIS A 196 25.10 -11.67 -12.69
N GLU A 197 24.77 -12.18 -13.86
CA GLU A 197 24.74 -11.44 -15.12
C GLU A 197 23.40 -10.72 -15.36
N ILE A 198 22.34 -11.12 -14.65
CA ILE A 198 20.99 -10.57 -14.82
C ILE A 198 20.86 -9.27 -14.03
N LYS A 199 21.17 -8.14 -14.65
CA LYS A 199 21.18 -6.80 -14.01
C LYS A 199 20.29 -5.77 -14.71
N ASP A 200 19.71 -6.09 -15.84
CA ASP A 200 19.01 -5.17 -16.74
C ASP A 200 17.48 -5.35 -16.75
N ILE A 201 16.96 -6.25 -15.91
CA ILE A 201 15.51 -6.44 -15.78
C ILE A 201 14.87 -5.17 -15.22
N ARG A 202 13.82 -4.70 -15.89
CA ARG A 202 13.02 -3.57 -15.40
C ARG A 202 12.46 -3.88 -14.01
N GLN A 203 12.22 -2.82 -13.22
CA GLN A 203 11.61 -2.91 -11.88
C GLN A 203 12.45 -3.72 -10.87
N THR A 204 13.76 -3.73 -11.09
CA THR A 204 14.72 -4.32 -10.15
C THR A 204 15.71 -3.28 -9.63
N ALA A 205 16.39 -3.60 -8.54
CA ALA A 205 17.52 -2.85 -8.05
C ALA A 205 18.64 -3.81 -7.59
N TYR A 206 19.88 -3.39 -7.75
CA TYR A 206 21.07 -4.15 -7.32
C TYR A 206 22.18 -3.23 -6.84
N LEU A 207 23.11 -3.78 -6.09
CA LEU A 207 24.31 -3.10 -5.60
C LEU A 207 25.52 -3.56 -6.43
N THR A 208 26.37 -2.62 -6.84
CA THR A 208 27.55 -2.95 -7.68
C THR A 208 28.72 -2.00 -7.40
N ASP A 209 29.94 -2.48 -7.61
CA ASP A 209 31.17 -1.67 -7.52
C ASP A 209 31.39 -0.84 -8.79
N THR A 210 30.90 -1.30 -9.94
CA THR A 210 31.08 -0.66 -11.24
C THR A 210 29.75 -0.49 -11.97
N VAL A 211 29.56 0.65 -12.60
CA VAL A 211 28.37 0.96 -13.40
C VAL A 211 28.83 1.46 -14.77
N GLU A 212 28.32 0.85 -15.83
CA GLU A 212 28.41 1.42 -17.17
C GLU A 212 27.33 2.50 -17.29
N PRO A 213 27.72 3.79 -17.45
CA PRO A 213 26.76 4.88 -17.50
C PRO A 213 25.94 4.83 -18.80
N LEU A 214 24.64 5.14 -18.68
CA LEU A 214 23.76 5.36 -19.82
C LEU A 214 23.47 6.87 -19.97
N PRO A 215 23.20 7.36 -21.19
CA PRO A 215 22.98 8.80 -21.43
C PRO A 215 21.86 9.41 -20.58
N ASP A 216 20.81 8.63 -20.29
CA ASP A 216 19.61 9.08 -19.59
C ASP A 216 19.61 8.75 -18.08
N ASP A 217 20.74 8.29 -17.53
CA ASP A 217 20.84 7.96 -16.11
C ASP A 217 20.59 9.17 -15.22
N ILE A 218 19.75 9.00 -14.20
CA ILE A 218 19.51 9.98 -13.14
C ILE A 218 20.49 9.71 -12.00
N ASN A 219 21.52 10.54 -11.91
CA ASN A 219 22.51 10.48 -10.83
C ASN A 219 21.99 11.27 -9.61
N LEU A 220 21.64 10.56 -8.55
CA LEU A 220 21.28 11.15 -7.26
C LEU A 220 22.53 11.61 -6.50
N PHE A 221 22.36 12.58 -5.60
CA PHE A 221 23.37 12.83 -4.56
C PHE A 221 23.60 11.57 -3.75
N SER A 222 24.86 11.30 -3.41
CA SER A 222 25.25 10.11 -2.66
C SER A 222 24.59 10.09 -1.26
N HIS A 223 24.60 8.92 -0.65
CA HIS A 223 24.12 8.77 0.74
C HIS A 223 24.88 9.73 1.69
N GLU A 224 26.19 9.81 1.57
CA GLU A 224 27.06 10.64 2.40
C GLU A 224 26.80 12.14 2.21
N GLU A 225 26.49 12.56 0.98
CA GLU A 225 26.08 13.94 0.69
C GLU A 225 24.72 14.28 1.34
N CYS A 226 23.78 13.33 1.27
CA CYS A 226 22.45 13.50 1.90
C CYS A 226 22.53 13.51 3.43
N LEU A 227 23.48 12.81 4.04
CA LEU A 227 23.73 12.89 5.48
C LEU A 227 24.21 14.27 5.93
N ARG A 228 25.00 14.95 5.07
CA ARG A 228 25.55 16.28 5.36
C ARG A 228 24.57 17.42 5.03
N ASP A 229 23.73 17.22 4.05
CA ASP A 229 22.84 18.26 3.53
C ASP A 229 21.42 17.73 3.24
N LYS A 230 20.48 18.13 4.08
CA LYS A 230 19.06 17.75 3.95
C LYS A 230 18.40 18.26 2.68
N LEU A 231 18.89 19.35 2.09
CA LEU A 231 18.38 19.86 0.81
C LEU A 231 18.73 18.90 -0.34
N LYS A 232 19.89 18.23 -0.28
CA LYS A 232 20.27 17.20 -1.26
C LYS A 232 19.32 16.01 -1.20
N GLN A 233 18.95 15.55 0.02
CA GLN A 233 17.95 14.50 0.19
C GLN A 233 16.60 14.92 -0.40
N ALA A 234 16.13 16.15 -0.12
CA ALA A 234 14.88 16.66 -0.68
C ALA A 234 14.89 16.69 -2.21
N LYS A 235 16.01 17.12 -2.82
CA LYS A 235 16.18 17.12 -4.28
C LYS A 235 16.19 15.71 -4.86
N ASN A 236 16.86 14.76 -4.21
CA ASN A 236 16.85 13.35 -4.61
C ASN A 236 15.44 12.80 -4.65
N PHE A 237 14.64 13.07 -3.62
CA PHE A 237 13.27 12.56 -3.54
C PHE A 237 12.42 13.02 -4.74
N LYS A 238 12.56 14.28 -5.18
CA LYS A 238 11.86 14.76 -6.37
C LYS A 238 12.14 13.89 -7.60
N HIS A 239 13.40 13.56 -7.86
CA HIS A 239 13.78 12.69 -8.98
C HIS A 239 13.22 11.27 -8.79
N ILE A 240 13.33 10.71 -7.59
CA ILE A 240 12.82 9.37 -7.28
C ILE A 240 11.30 9.28 -7.51
N GLU A 241 10.54 10.29 -7.03
CA GLU A 241 9.09 10.31 -7.20
C GLU A 241 8.70 10.53 -8.66
N GLU A 242 9.38 11.43 -9.38
CA GLU A 242 9.14 11.67 -10.81
C GLU A 242 9.38 10.41 -11.63
N GLU A 243 10.55 9.73 -11.47
CA GLU A 243 10.87 8.51 -12.22
C GLU A 243 9.92 7.34 -11.85
N SER A 244 9.53 7.22 -10.61
CA SER A 244 8.55 6.19 -10.18
C SER A 244 7.15 6.39 -10.79
N ASN A 245 6.86 7.56 -11.34
CA ASN A 245 5.56 7.92 -11.91
C ASN A 245 5.55 8.11 -13.43
N LYS A 246 6.66 7.80 -14.10
CA LYS A 246 6.76 7.79 -15.56
C LYS A 246 6.53 6.40 -16.12
N GLN A 247 5.95 6.31 -17.32
CA GLN A 247 5.95 5.07 -18.12
C GLN A 247 7.29 4.87 -18.81
N GLN A 248 7.88 5.97 -19.31
CA GLN A 248 9.23 6.00 -19.89
C GLN A 248 10.19 6.60 -18.86
N ALA A 249 10.50 5.83 -17.83
CA ALA A 249 11.38 6.24 -16.77
C ALA A 249 12.84 5.89 -17.09
N SER A 250 13.76 6.66 -16.53
CA SER A 250 15.20 6.43 -16.59
C SER A 250 15.69 5.58 -15.42
N ARG A 251 16.84 5.00 -15.56
CA ARG A 251 17.56 4.31 -14.49
C ARG A 251 18.06 5.33 -13.46
N ILE A 252 17.96 4.99 -12.18
CA ILE A 252 18.43 5.83 -11.08
C ILE A 252 19.70 5.22 -10.49
N LEU A 253 20.73 6.05 -10.29
CA LEU A 253 21.99 5.69 -9.69
C LEU A 253 22.22 6.46 -8.40
N GLN A 254 22.55 5.76 -7.29
CA GLN A 254 22.93 6.39 -6.04
C GLN A 254 24.19 5.77 -5.43
N LYS A 255 25.25 6.55 -5.27
CA LYS A 255 26.47 6.12 -4.59
C LYS A 255 26.26 5.96 -3.08
N VAL A 256 26.81 4.86 -2.53
CA VAL A 256 26.85 4.54 -1.10
C VAL A 256 28.23 3.99 -0.78
N GLY A 257 29.08 4.78 -0.17
CA GLY A 257 30.50 4.46 -0.02
C GLY A 257 31.21 4.30 -1.36
N LYS A 258 31.83 3.13 -1.59
CA LYS A 258 32.50 2.79 -2.85
C LYS A 258 31.58 2.14 -3.87
N GLN A 259 30.34 1.78 -3.48
CA GLN A 259 29.39 1.05 -4.30
C GLN A 259 28.30 1.98 -4.85
N THR A 260 27.57 1.50 -5.83
CA THR A 260 26.42 2.19 -6.40
C THR A 260 25.21 1.29 -6.35
N ILE A 261 24.10 1.81 -5.83
CA ILE A 261 22.78 1.21 -5.99
C ILE A 261 22.25 1.65 -7.35
N VAL A 262 21.91 0.68 -8.17
CA VAL A 262 21.28 0.87 -9.47
C VAL A 262 19.81 0.48 -9.34
N VAL A 263 18.89 1.38 -9.70
CA VAL A 263 17.46 1.11 -9.75
C VAL A 263 17.01 1.18 -11.20
N ASN A 264 16.67 0.05 -11.77
CA ASN A 264 16.14 -0.04 -13.13
C ASN A 264 14.74 0.58 -13.22
N PRO A 265 14.35 1.14 -14.38
CA PRO A 265 13.03 1.76 -14.53
C PRO A 265 11.89 0.76 -14.32
N PRO A 266 10.69 1.20 -13.86
CA PRO A 266 9.55 0.32 -13.65
C PRO A 266 9.08 -0.34 -14.96
N PHE A 267 8.43 -1.50 -14.86
CA PHE A 267 7.63 -2.03 -15.96
C PHE A 267 6.48 -1.08 -16.30
N PRO A 268 6.01 -1.07 -17.56
CA PRO A 268 4.70 -0.50 -17.89
C PRO A 268 3.60 -1.11 -17.02
N PRO A 269 2.46 -0.44 -16.84
CA PRO A 269 1.32 -1.05 -16.17
C PRO A 269 0.94 -2.37 -16.86
N MET A 270 0.59 -3.39 -16.06
CA MET A 270 0.11 -4.66 -16.59
C MET A 270 -1.08 -4.44 -17.54
N THR A 271 -1.11 -5.21 -18.62
CA THR A 271 -2.30 -5.31 -19.47
C THR A 271 -3.43 -6.02 -18.72
N GLU A 272 -4.64 -6.00 -19.28
CA GLU A 272 -5.80 -6.70 -18.71
C GLU A 272 -5.53 -8.21 -18.64
N GLU A 273 -4.91 -8.78 -19.67
CA GLU A 273 -4.55 -10.20 -19.73
C GLU A 273 -3.48 -10.58 -18.69
N GLU A 274 -2.50 -9.71 -18.49
CA GLU A 274 -1.41 -9.96 -17.52
C GLU A 274 -1.91 -9.91 -16.08
N ILE A 275 -2.79 -8.97 -15.75
CA ILE A 275 -3.37 -8.88 -14.41
C ILE A 275 -4.38 -10.00 -14.16
N ASP A 276 -5.20 -10.36 -15.14
CA ASP A 276 -6.12 -11.49 -15.07
C ASP A 276 -5.36 -12.79 -14.84
N ALA A 277 -4.28 -13.02 -15.59
CA ALA A 277 -3.43 -14.20 -15.42
C ALA A 277 -2.86 -14.34 -14.01
N SER A 278 -2.65 -13.22 -13.29
CA SER A 278 -2.21 -13.23 -11.89
C SER A 278 -3.33 -13.56 -10.90
N PHE A 279 -4.55 -13.05 -11.16
CA PHE A 279 -5.70 -13.29 -10.28
C PHE A 279 -6.39 -14.64 -10.53
N ASP A 280 -6.31 -15.15 -11.75
CA ASP A 280 -6.93 -16.43 -12.18
C ASP A 280 -6.11 -17.67 -11.84
N LEU A 281 -4.98 -17.52 -11.14
CA LEU A 281 -4.18 -18.63 -10.62
C LEU A 281 -5.00 -19.50 -9.65
N PRO A 282 -4.64 -20.79 -9.48
CA PRO A 282 -5.45 -21.74 -8.72
C PRO A 282 -5.34 -21.55 -7.20
N TYR A 283 -5.72 -20.38 -6.71
CA TYR A 283 -5.76 -20.12 -5.27
C TYR A 283 -6.84 -20.96 -4.58
N THR A 284 -6.50 -21.51 -3.41
CA THR A 284 -7.51 -22.14 -2.54
C THR A 284 -8.40 -21.10 -1.86
N ARG A 285 -7.95 -19.84 -1.77
CA ARG A 285 -8.53 -18.71 -1.01
C ARG A 285 -8.68 -19.00 0.48
N LEU A 286 -7.87 -19.90 1.04
CA LEU A 286 -7.92 -20.34 2.44
C LEU A 286 -6.51 -20.28 3.08
N PRO A 287 -6.44 -20.13 4.41
CA PRO A 287 -5.20 -20.34 5.14
C PRO A 287 -4.67 -21.76 4.95
N HIS A 288 -3.35 -21.92 5.00
CA HIS A 288 -2.73 -23.23 4.95
C HIS A 288 -3.24 -24.14 6.09
N PRO A 289 -3.45 -25.47 5.85
CA PRO A 289 -4.01 -26.40 6.85
C PRO A 289 -3.28 -26.45 8.19
N LYS A 290 -1.99 -26.08 8.23
CA LYS A 290 -1.22 -25.96 9.49
C LYS A 290 -1.83 -24.98 10.52
N TYR A 291 -2.71 -24.09 10.07
CA TYR A 291 -3.41 -23.11 10.93
C TYR A 291 -4.83 -23.55 11.31
N LYS A 292 -5.18 -24.82 11.11
CA LYS A 292 -6.51 -25.33 11.48
C LYS A 292 -6.84 -25.01 12.95
N GLY A 293 -8.00 -24.42 13.18
CA GLY A 293 -8.46 -23.97 14.49
C GLY A 293 -7.90 -22.64 14.98
N LYS A 294 -7.12 -21.93 14.15
CA LYS A 294 -6.58 -20.60 14.46
C LYS A 294 -7.18 -19.56 13.54
N THR A 295 -7.33 -18.35 14.05
CA THR A 295 -7.87 -17.21 13.27
C THR A 295 -6.73 -16.32 12.82
N ILE A 296 -6.71 -15.94 11.53
CA ILE A 296 -5.80 -14.93 10.98
C ILE A 296 -6.65 -13.69 10.66
N PRO A 297 -6.59 -12.60 11.44
CA PRO A 297 -7.51 -11.47 11.28
C PRO A 297 -7.48 -10.82 9.90
N ALA A 298 -6.30 -10.71 9.29
CA ALA A 298 -6.17 -10.16 7.93
C ALA A 298 -6.93 -10.99 6.90
N PHE A 299 -6.91 -12.32 7.03
CA PHE A 299 -7.72 -13.20 6.17
C PHE A 299 -9.22 -13.00 6.42
N GLU A 300 -9.66 -12.97 7.68
CA GLU A 300 -11.08 -12.77 8.00
C GLU A 300 -11.66 -11.47 7.42
N MET A 301 -10.83 -10.42 7.36
CA MET A 301 -11.24 -9.13 6.80
C MET A 301 -11.46 -9.18 5.28
N ILE A 302 -10.71 -10.03 4.55
CA ILE A 302 -10.67 -9.99 3.08
C ILE A 302 -11.20 -11.23 2.40
N LYS A 303 -11.53 -12.28 3.13
CA LYS A 303 -11.89 -13.60 2.57
C LYS A 303 -13.02 -13.56 1.53
N PHE A 304 -13.94 -12.61 1.64
CA PHE A 304 -15.05 -12.36 0.72
C PHE A 304 -14.91 -11.02 0.00
N SER A 305 -13.69 -10.55 -0.21
CA SER A 305 -13.41 -9.36 -1.01
C SER A 305 -12.85 -9.73 -2.37
N VAL A 306 -13.11 -8.87 -3.35
CA VAL A 306 -12.59 -8.97 -4.71
C VAL A 306 -11.84 -7.69 -5.05
N ASN A 307 -10.58 -7.83 -5.39
CA ASN A 307 -9.76 -6.71 -5.85
C ASN A 307 -9.87 -6.61 -7.37
N ILE A 308 -10.47 -5.51 -7.86
CA ILE A 308 -10.79 -5.33 -9.29
C ILE A 308 -9.71 -4.59 -10.10
N HIS A 309 -8.78 -3.92 -9.42
CA HIS A 309 -7.66 -3.23 -10.06
C HIS A 309 -6.50 -3.00 -9.08
N ARG A 310 -5.33 -2.71 -9.61
CA ARG A 310 -4.15 -2.26 -8.87
C ARG A 310 -3.75 -0.85 -9.31
N GLY A 311 -2.93 -0.17 -8.51
CA GLY A 311 -2.51 1.20 -8.75
C GLY A 311 -3.46 2.25 -8.18
N CYS A 312 -2.96 3.47 -8.01
CA CYS A 312 -3.74 4.61 -7.52
C CYS A 312 -3.11 5.92 -7.98
N PHE A 313 -3.82 6.68 -8.80
CA PHE A 313 -3.36 7.99 -9.28
C PHE A 313 -3.66 9.14 -8.30
N GLY A 314 -4.07 8.83 -7.08
CA GLY A 314 -4.34 9.84 -6.04
C GLY A 314 -3.10 10.63 -5.64
N GLY A 315 -1.95 9.96 -5.51
CA GLY A 315 -0.67 10.59 -5.21
C GLY A 315 -0.64 11.33 -3.87
N CYS A 316 -1.45 10.89 -2.88
CA CYS A 316 -1.46 11.49 -1.54
C CYS A 316 -0.07 11.47 -0.92
N ALA A 317 0.34 12.59 -0.32
CA ALA A 317 1.72 12.82 0.13
C ALA A 317 2.24 11.81 1.17
N PHE A 318 1.36 11.17 1.91
CA PHE A 318 1.66 10.24 3.01
C PHE A 318 1.44 8.76 2.64
N CYS A 319 0.92 8.47 1.43
CA CYS A 319 0.45 7.13 1.07
C CYS A 319 1.50 6.37 0.27
N THR A 320 1.74 5.11 0.62
CA THR A 320 2.70 4.23 -0.04
C THR A 320 2.12 3.46 -1.22
N ILE A 321 0.81 3.50 -1.45
CA ILE A 321 0.15 2.74 -2.52
C ILE A 321 0.72 3.12 -3.89
N SER A 322 0.76 4.41 -4.22
CA SER A 322 1.34 4.87 -5.49
C SER A 322 2.83 4.54 -5.62
N ALA A 323 3.58 4.59 -4.51
CA ALA A 323 5.01 4.27 -4.50
C ALA A 323 5.31 2.77 -4.68
N HIS A 324 4.37 1.90 -4.31
CA HIS A 324 4.51 0.44 -4.40
C HIS A 324 3.75 -0.16 -5.58
N GLN A 325 2.48 0.17 -5.78
CA GLN A 325 1.66 -0.36 -6.87
C GLN A 325 1.74 0.47 -8.16
N GLY A 326 2.30 1.68 -8.09
CA GLY A 326 2.34 2.62 -9.20
C GLY A 326 1.12 3.53 -9.28
N LYS A 327 1.25 4.58 -10.08
CA LYS A 327 0.21 5.57 -10.34
C LYS A 327 -0.84 5.07 -11.34
N PHE A 328 -0.43 4.31 -12.32
CA PHE A 328 -1.30 3.87 -13.41
C PHE A 328 -2.17 2.70 -12.97
N ILE A 329 -3.44 2.74 -13.39
CA ILE A 329 -4.39 1.71 -13.04
C ILE A 329 -4.24 0.53 -13.99
N ALA A 330 -3.99 -0.65 -13.43
CA ALA A 330 -4.11 -1.94 -14.10
C ALA A 330 -5.42 -2.59 -13.64
N SER A 331 -6.39 -2.71 -14.54
CA SER A 331 -7.73 -3.21 -14.24
C SER A 331 -7.92 -4.62 -14.79
N ARG A 332 -8.56 -5.45 -14.02
CA ARG A 332 -8.97 -6.80 -14.42
C ARG A 332 -10.14 -6.72 -15.43
N SER A 333 -10.27 -7.76 -16.24
CA SER A 333 -11.47 -7.96 -17.04
C SER A 333 -12.69 -8.22 -16.14
N LYS A 334 -13.86 -7.93 -16.68
CA LYS A 334 -15.12 -8.25 -16.01
C LYS A 334 -15.27 -9.77 -15.81
N GLU A 335 -14.87 -10.55 -16.79
CA GLU A 335 -14.88 -12.01 -16.79
C GLU A 335 -14.07 -12.60 -15.65
N SER A 336 -12.83 -12.12 -15.44
CA SER A 336 -11.97 -12.54 -14.34
C SER A 336 -12.58 -12.19 -12.98
N ILE A 337 -13.18 -10.98 -12.84
CA ILE A 337 -13.85 -10.56 -11.60
C ILE A 337 -15.05 -11.46 -11.31
N LEU A 338 -15.93 -11.71 -12.29
CA LEU A 338 -17.13 -12.54 -12.14
C LEU A 338 -16.77 -14.01 -11.82
N LYS A 339 -15.70 -14.53 -12.44
CA LYS A 339 -15.15 -15.86 -12.13
C LYS A 339 -14.75 -15.95 -10.65
N GLU A 340 -14.02 -14.96 -10.13
CA GLU A 340 -13.62 -14.93 -8.73
C GLU A 340 -14.82 -14.81 -7.78
N VAL A 341 -15.80 -13.96 -8.09
CA VAL A 341 -17.07 -13.88 -7.33
C VAL A 341 -17.74 -15.26 -7.25
N LYS A 342 -17.84 -15.97 -8.39
CA LYS A 342 -18.42 -17.31 -8.43
C LYS A 342 -17.64 -18.33 -7.59
N GLU A 343 -16.32 -18.20 -7.54
CA GLU A 343 -15.49 -19.03 -6.65
C GLU A 343 -15.75 -18.73 -5.17
N ILE A 344 -15.92 -17.46 -4.81
CA ILE A 344 -16.25 -17.02 -3.44
C ILE A 344 -17.60 -17.59 -3.01
N THR A 345 -18.61 -17.66 -3.88
CA THR A 345 -19.92 -18.23 -3.53
C THR A 345 -19.84 -19.71 -3.11
N GLN A 346 -18.77 -20.43 -3.50
CA GLN A 346 -18.50 -21.82 -3.14
C GLN A 346 -17.71 -21.99 -1.83
N MET A 347 -17.20 -20.88 -1.27
CA MET A 347 -16.37 -20.91 -0.06
C MET A 347 -17.18 -21.34 1.18
N PRO A 348 -16.53 -22.02 2.15
CA PRO A 348 -17.14 -22.25 3.45
C PRO A 348 -17.60 -20.93 4.09
N ASP A 349 -18.74 -20.96 4.77
CA ASP A 349 -19.30 -19.82 5.51
C ASP A 349 -19.75 -18.61 4.68
N PHE A 350 -19.71 -18.67 3.35
CA PHE A 350 -20.28 -17.63 2.52
C PHE A 350 -21.81 -17.55 2.70
N LYS A 351 -22.33 -16.35 3.00
CA LYS A 351 -23.75 -16.13 3.32
C LYS A 351 -24.45 -15.19 2.32
N GLY A 352 -23.82 -14.96 1.15
CA GLY A 352 -24.34 -14.10 0.10
C GLY A 352 -23.87 -12.64 0.19
N TYR A 353 -22.85 -12.34 0.99
CA TYR A 353 -22.36 -10.98 1.16
C TYR A 353 -20.89 -10.87 0.76
N LEU A 354 -20.61 -10.07 -0.28
CA LEU A 354 -19.24 -9.64 -0.57
C LEU A 354 -18.90 -8.46 0.35
N SER A 355 -17.73 -8.55 1.00
CA SER A 355 -17.30 -7.52 1.97
C SER A 355 -16.70 -6.29 1.30
N ASP A 356 -16.11 -6.47 0.11
CA ASP A 356 -15.55 -5.40 -0.72
C ASP A 356 -15.46 -5.85 -2.18
N LEU A 357 -16.00 -5.06 -3.09
CA LEU A 357 -15.82 -5.19 -4.52
C LEU A 357 -15.15 -3.90 -5.00
N GLY A 358 -13.83 -3.81 -4.83
CA GLY A 358 -13.09 -2.56 -4.98
C GLY A 358 -11.60 -2.74 -5.26
N GLY A 359 -10.83 -1.74 -4.87
CA GLY A 359 -9.38 -1.69 -5.11
C GLY A 359 -8.69 -0.69 -4.16
N PRO A 360 -7.45 -0.28 -4.43
CA PRO A 360 -6.74 0.72 -3.63
C PRO A 360 -7.50 2.03 -3.44
N SER A 361 -8.38 2.35 -4.42
CA SER A 361 -9.43 3.35 -4.32
C SER A 361 -10.63 2.80 -5.09
N ALA A 362 -11.77 2.65 -4.45
CA ALA A 362 -12.92 1.90 -4.99
C ALA A 362 -13.37 2.36 -6.38
N ASN A 363 -13.34 3.66 -6.65
CA ASN A 363 -13.85 4.25 -7.88
C ASN A 363 -12.75 4.70 -8.87
N MET A 364 -11.71 3.88 -9.05
CA MET A 364 -10.68 4.12 -10.08
C MET A 364 -10.62 3.02 -11.16
N TYR A 365 -11.52 2.05 -11.13
CA TYR A 365 -11.54 0.95 -12.06
C TYR A 365 -11.66 1.43 -13.52
N ARG A 366 -10.77 0.93 -14.39
CA ARG A 366 -10.66 1.28 -15.83
C ARG A 366 -10.40 2.76 -16.14
N MET A 367 -10.08 3.57 -15.15
CA MET A 367 -9.73 4.97 -15.37
C MET A 367 -8.29 5.10 -15.88
N LYS A 368 -8.13 5.77 -17.01
CA LYS A 368 -6.84 5.99 -17.70
C LYS A 368 -6.83 7.31 -18.46
N GLY A 369 -5.69 7.70 -19.00
CA GLY A 369 -5.60 8.86 -19.89
C GLY A 369 -6.33 8.63 -21.20
N LYS A 370 -7.03 9.65 -21.69
CA LYS A 370 -7.71 9.66 -23.00
C LYS A 370 -6.69 9.55 -24.14
N ASN A 371 -5.57 10.28 -24.01
CA ASN A 371 -4.42 10.19 -24.92
C ASN A 371 -3.24 9.55 -24.19
N PRO A 372 -2.82 8.33 -24.58
CA PRO A 372 -1.70 7.61 -23.97
C PRO A 372 -0.34 8.33 -24.10
N ASP A 373 -0.11 9.07 -25.21
CA ASP A 373 1.16 9.75 -25.46
C ASP A 373 1.44 10.85 -24.43
N ILE A 374 0.38 11.55 -23.99
CA ILE A 374 0.48 12.51 -22.88
C ILE A 374 0.87 11.81 -21.58
N CYS A 375 0.31 10.62 -21.33
CA CYS A 375 0.62 9.84 -20.12
C CYS A 375 2.04 9.27 -20.17
N ALA A 376 2.52 8.85 -21.33
CA ALA A 376 3.86 8.28 -21.51
C ALA A 376 4.97 9.23 -21.05
N GLN A 377 4.81 10.55 -21.29
CA GLN A 377 5.77 11.59 -20.92
C GLN A 377 5.48 12.25 -19.56
N CYS A 378 4.35 11.89 -18.91
CA CYS A 378 3.90 12.55 -17.69
C CYS A 378 4.72 12.12 -16.47
N LYS A 379 5.33 13.09 -15.79
CA LYS A 379 6.09 12.90 -14.54
C LYS A 379 5.35 13.33 -13.27
N LYS A 380 4.09 13.80 -13.41
CA LYS A 380 3.28 14.24 -12.27
C LYS A 380 2.93 13.04 -11.37
N PRO A 381 3.07 13.15 -10.05
CA PRO A 381 2.77 12.05 -9.13
C PRO A 381 1.26 11.79 -8.95
N SER A 382 0.40 12.74 -9.34
CA SER A 382 -1.05 12.63 -9.21
C SER A 382 -1.76 13.07 -10.49
N CYS A 383 -2.87 12.39 -10.82
CA CYS A 383 -3.79 12.81 -11.89
C CYS A 383 -4.96 13.67 -11.37
N ILE A 384 -5.05 13.88 -10.05
CA ILE A 384 -6.18 14.57 -9.41
C ILE A 384 -5.77 15.69 -8.46
N SER A 385 -4.49 15.85 -8.18
CA SER A 385 -3.95 16.93 -7.34
C SER A 385 -2.89 17.72 -8.11
N PRO A 386 -2.87 19.06 -8.00
CA PRO A 386 -3.82 19.95 -7.31
C PRO A 386 -5.16 20.11 -8.02
N VAL A 387 -5.25 19.72 -9.29
CA VAL A 387 -6.46 19.74 -10.11
C VAL A 387 -6.58 18.44 -10.90
N ILE A 388 -7.80 18.04 -11.19
CA ILE A 388 -8.06 16.84 -12.01
C ILE A 388 -7.51 17.06 -13.42
N CYS A 389 -6.73 16.09 -13.89
CA CYS A 389 -6.06 16.13 -15.19
C CYS A 389 -7.10 16.11 -16.32
N LYS A 390 -7.02 17.06 -17.25
CA LYS A 390 -7.92 17.12 -18.41
C LYS A 390 -7.84 15.89 -19.33
N ASN A 391 -6.69 15.20 -19.29
CA ASN A 391 -6.48 13.95 -20.03
C ASN A 391 -7.07 12.72 -19.32
N LEU A 392 -7.53 12.82 -18.07
CA LEU A 392 -8.10 11.69 -17.34
C LEU A 392 -9.50 11.36 -17.89
N ASN A 393 -9.71 10.10 -18.27
CA ASN A 393 -11.04 9.53 -18.46
C ASN A 393 -11.52 8.96 -17.13
N ALA A 394 -12.47 9.64 -16.49
CA ALA A 394 -13.03 9.28 -15.18
C ALA A 394 -14.44 8.68 -15.33
N ASP A 395 -14.62 7.78 -16.30
CA ASP A 395 -15.89 7.11 -16.55
C ASP A 395 -16.16 6.04 -15.49
N HIS A 396 -17.29 6.15 -14.79
CA HIS A 396 -17.75 5.19 -13.78
C HIS A 396 -18.68 4.11 -14.36
N THR A 397 -19.06 4.19 -15.64
CA THR A 397 -19.96 3.22 -16.28
C THR A 397 -19.46 1.78 -16.19
N PRO A 398 -18.17 1.47 -16.46
CA PRO A 398 -17.67 0.10 -16.35
C PRO A 398 -17.78 -0.49 -14.94
N LEU A 399 -17.71 0.34 -13.92
CA LEU A 399 -17.84 -0.09 -12.53
C LEU A 399 -19.30 -0.38 -12.16
N LEU A 400 -20.23 0.46 -12.64
CA LEU A 400 -21.67 0.22 -12.51
C LEU A 400 -22.10 -1.09 -13.17
N ASP A 401 -21.54 -1.41 -14.34
CA ASP A 401 -21.81 -2.67 -15.05
C ASP A 401 -21.41 -3.89 -14.23
N ILE A 402 -20.23 -3.83 -13.56
CA ILE A 402 -19.79 -4.91 -12.66
C ILE A 402 -20.76 -5.07 -11.50
N TYR A 403 -21.15 -3.99 -10.83
CA TYR A 403 -22.07 -4.06 -9.69
C TYR A 403 -23.41 -4.69 -10.09
N LYS A 404 -23.97 -4.24 -11.22
CA LYS A 404 -25.22 -4.78 -11.75
C LYS A 404 -25.14 -6.29 -12.03
N GLU A 405 -24.06 -6.75 -12.65
CA GLU A 405 -23.89 -8.17 -12.95
C GLU A 405 -23.66 -9.01 -11.70
N VAL A 406 -22.81 -8.55 -10.78
CA VAL A 406 -22.56 -9.24 -9.51
C VAL A 406 -23.84 -9.35 -8.69
N ASP A 407 -24.61 -8.27 -8.55
CA ASP A 407 -25.84 -8.27 -7.75
C ASP A 407 -27.00 -9.03 -8.43
N SER A 408 -26.87 -9.34 -9.73
CA SER A 408 -27.83 -10.21 -10.44
C SER A 408 -27.59 -11.72 -10.19
N MET A 409 -26.45 -12.10 -9.59
CA MET A 409 -26.15 -13.49 -9.31
C MET A 409 -27.04 -14.03 -8.18
N PRO A 410 -27.67 -15.21 -8.35
CA PRO A 410 -28.63 -15.76 -7.36
C PRO A 410 -28.02 -15.99 -5.96
N GLU A 411 -26.70 -16.25 -5.91
CA GLU A 411 -25.99 -16.52 -4.66
C GLU A 411 -25.61 -15.23 -3.92
N ILE A 412 -25.66 -14.07 -4.58
CA ILE A 412 -25.28 -12.77 -4.02
C ILE A 412 -26.53 -12.05 -3.50
N LYS A 413 -26.58 -11.80 -2.22
CA LYS A 413 -27.61 -10.97 -1.58
C LYS A 413 -27.25 -9.49 -1.66
N ARG A 414 -25.97 -9.15 -1.47
CA ARG A 414 -25.42 -7.80 -1.61
C ARG A 414 -23.91 -7.84 -1.81
N SER A 415 -23.42 -6.93 -2.62
CA SER A 415 -22.01 -6.57 -2.71
C SER A 415 -21.77 -5.24 -2.01
N PHE A 416 -20.81 -5.21 -1.07
CA PHE A 416 -20.43 -3.99 -0.35
C PHE A 416 -19.15 -3.40 -0.90
N ILE A 417 -18.94 -2.11 -0.63
CA ILE A 417 -17.71 -1.37 -0.91
C ILE A 417 -17.10 -1.00 0.44
N GLY A 418 -16.01 -1.70 0.78
CA GLY A 418 -15.21 -1.47 1.99
C GLY A 418 -14.02 -0.54 1.75
N SER A 419 -13.58 -0.43 0.49
CA SER A 419 -12.50 0.42 0.04
C SER A 419 -12.87 1.91 0.08
N GLY A 420 -11.87 2.78 0.23
CA GLY A 420 -12.07 4.23 0.22
C GLY A 420 -12.47 4.75 -1.14
N ILE A 421 -13.38 5.71 -1.17
CA ILE A 421 -13.83 6.39 -2.39
C ILE A 421 -13.17 7.75 -2.58
N ARG A 422 -12.99 8.15 -3.84
CA ARG A 422 -12.54 9.48 -4.24
C ARG A 422 -13.76 10.31 -4.63
N TYR A 423 -14.36 10.96 -3.62
CA TYR A 423 -15.52 11.83 -3.84
C TYR A 423 -15.21 13.08 -4.67
N ASP A 424 -13.95 13.49 -4.75
CA ASP A 424 -13.50 14.56 -5.64
C ASP A 424 -13.68 14.22 -7.12
N LEU A 425 -13.50 12.96 -7.54
CA LEU A 425 -13.83 12.50 -8.89
C LEU A 425 -15.34 12.53 -9.15
N LEU A 426 -16.15 12.24 -8.13
CA LEU A 426 -17.61 12.17 -8.24
C LEU A 426 -18.26 13.56 -8.31
N LEU A 427 -17.65 14.54 -7.63
CA LEU A 427 -18.16 15.91 -7.52
C LEU A 427 -17.57 16.85 -8.57
N HIS A 428 -16.55 16.39 -9.32
CA HIS A 428 -15.95 17.21 -10.37
C HIS A 428 -16.93 17.40 -11.53
N ARG A 429 -17.00 18.63 -12.04
CA ARG A 429 -17.77 18.93 -13.24
C ARG A 429 -16.91 18.73 -14.48
N TYR A 430 -17.12 17.63 -15.17
CA TYR A 430 -16.46 17.33 -16.43
C TYR A 430 -17.12 18.12 -17.58
N ALA A 431 -16.34 18.40 -18.64
CA ALA A 431 -16.88 19.00 -19.86
C ALA A 431 -17.81 18.04 -20.62
N ASP A 432 -17.65 16.73 -20.42
CA ASP A 432 -18.50 15.68 -20.99
C ASP A 432 -19.63 15.34 -20.01
N ASP A 433 -20.85 15.60 -20.40
CA ASP A 433 -22.03 15.35 -19.58
C ASP A 433 -22.30 13.87 -19.31
N ASN A 434 -21.81 12.95 -20.15
CA ASN A 434 -21.90 11.51 -19.87
C ASN A 434 -21.09 11.14 -18.65
N LEU A 435 -19.87 11.72 -18.48
CA LEU A 435 -19.06 11.51 -17.29
C LEU A 435 -19.74 12.07 -16.03
N ASN A 436 -20.39 13.24 -16.14
CA ASN A 436 -21.15 13.84 -15.04
C ASN A 436 -22.32 12.93 -14.63
N LYS A 437 -23.06 12.42 -15.61
CA LYS A 437 -24.19 11.49 -15.38
C LYS A 437 -23.70 10.18 -14.76
N ALA A 438 -22.63 9.58 -15.30
CA ALA A 438 -22.06 8.34 -14.77
C ALA A 438 -21.57 8.51 -13.32
N ALA A 439 -20.90 9.61 -12.99
CA ALA A 439 -20.44 9.93 -11.63
C ALA A 439 -21.62 10.10 -10.66
N HIS A 440 -22.69 10.79 -11.09
CA HIS A 440 -23.89 10.96 -10.27
C HIS A 440 -24.62 9.63 -10.04
N THR A 441 -24.82 8.83 -11.10
CA THR A 441 -25.45 7.51 -11.00
C THR A 441 -24.66 6.59 -10.09
N TYR A 442 -23.32 6.57 -10.24
CA TYR A 442 -22.45 5.78 -9.38
C TYR A 442 -22.57 6.18 -7.90
N MET A 443 -22.61 7.48 -7.62
CA MET A 443 -22.71 7.97 -6.24
C MET A 443 -24.05 7.58 -5.59
N GLU A 444 -25.15 7.66 -6.32
CA GLU A 444 -26.47 7.23 -5.84
C GLU A 444 -26.52 5.71 -5.63
N GLU A 445 -26.04 4.93 -6.60
CA GLU A 445 -25.96 3.47 -6.52
C GLU A 445 -25.11 3.01 -5.33
N LEU A 446 -23.90 3.58 -5.19
CA LEU A 446 -23.01 3.28 -4.06
C LEU A 446 -23.72 3.49 -2.72
N ILE A 447 -24.33 4.65 -2.51
CA ILE A 447 -24.94 5.00 -1.22
C ILE A 447 -26.20 4.15 -0.98
N ALA A 448 -27.03 3.94 -1.99
CA ALA A 448 -28.29 3.22 -1.83
C ALA A 448 -28.10 1.71 -1.61
N HIS A 449 -27.10 1.09 -2.26
CA HIS A 449 -27.01 -0.36 -2.38
C HIS A 449 -25.73 -1.00 -1.84
N HIS A 450 -24.58 -0.27 -1.82
CA HIS A 450 -23.27 -0.86 -1.55
C HIS A 450 -22.64 -0.43 -0.23
N VAL A 451 -23.33 0.33 0.60
CA VAL A 451 -22.85 0.70 1.94
C VAL A 451 -23.45 -0.24 3.00
N SER A 452 -22.58 -0.89 3.77
CA SER A 452 -22.97 -1.83 4.86
C SER A 452 -23.40 -1.16 6.16
N GLY A 453 -24.00 0.05 6.08
CA GLY A 453 -24.39 0.88 7.22
C GLY A 453 -23.37 1.95 7.62
N ARG A 454 -22.09 1.79 7.31
CA ARG A 454 -21.02 2.74 7.62
C ARG A 454 -20.09 2.94 6.43
N LEU A 455 -20.12 4.13 5.83
CA LEU A 455 -19.20 4.49 4.74
C LEU A 455 -17.98 5.22 5.29
N LYS A 456 -16.82 4.63 5.12
CA LYS A 456 -15.54 5.24 5.48
C LYS A 456 -15.10 6.19 4.38
N VAL A 457 -14.78 7.41 4.74
CA VAL A 457 -14.26 8.44 3.83
C VAL A 457 -13.05 9.13 4.44
N ALA A 458 -12.15 9.61 3.62
CA ALA A 458 -10.85 10.10 4.04
C ALA A 458 -10.65 11.58 3.66
N PRO A 459 -11.32 12.55 4.31
CA PRO A 459 -11.01 13.97 4.16
C PRO A 459 -9.60 14.33 4.67
N GLU A 460 -9.08 13.61 5.66
CA GLU A 460 -7.79 13.68 6.31
C GLU A 460 -7.56 14.94 7.17
N HIS A 461 -8.06 16.09 6.77
CA HIS A 461 -8.01 17.36 7.53
C HIS A 461 -9.16 18.28 7.11
N THR A 462 -9.33 19.41 7.81
CA THR A 462 -10.32 20.45 7.46
C THR A 462 -9.70 21.72 6.89
N GLU A 463 -8.40 21.91 7.09
CA GLU A 463 -7.70 23.13 6.67
C GLU A 463 -7.01 22.95 5.32
N ASP A 464 -7.31 23.83 4.36
CA ASP A 464 -6.84 23.72 2.97
C ASP A 464 -5.30 23.83 2.83
N ASN A 465 -4.63 24.61 3.71
CA ASN A 465 -3.18 24.66 3.75
C ASN A 465 -2.57 23.28 4.05
N VAL A 466 -3.14 22.52 5.00
CA VAL A 466 -2.71 21.18 5.35
C VAL A 466 -3.09 20.17 4.26
N LEU A 467 -4.31 20.27 3.74
CA LEU A 467 -4.81 19.40 2.65
C LEU A 467 -3.98 19.54 1.38
N LYS A 468 -3.51 20.76 1.06
CA LYS A 468 -2.59 21.02 -0.06
C LYS A 468 -1.26 20.29 0.13
N MET A 469 -0.69 20.29 1.34
CA MET A 469 0.52 19.54 1.66
C MET A 469 0.29 18.02 1.60
N MET A 470 -0.91 17.56 1.92
CA MET A 470 -1.34 16.16 1.81
C MET A 470 -1.67 15.72 0.36
N ARG A 471 -1.73 16.64 -0.61
CA ARG A 471 -2.27 16.42 -1.96
C ARG A 471 -3.70 15.88 -1.92
N LYS A 472 -4.54 16.46 -1.04
CA LYS A 472 -5.96 16.12 -0.87
C LYS A 472 -6.83 17.28 -1.36
N PRO A 473 -8.09 17.01 -1.76
CA PRO A 473 -9.03 18.05 -2.13
C PRO A 473 -9.44 18.90 -0.94
N SER A 474 -9.97 20.11 -1.19
CA SER A 474 -10.55 20.96 -0.14
C SER A 474 -11.63 20.24 0.66
N PHE A 475 -11.69 20.54 1.96
CA PHE A 475 -12.72 20.01 2.86
C PHE A 475 -14.15 20.42 2.46
N GLU A 476 -14.31 21.48 1.70
CA GLU A 476 -15.61 21.88 1.16
C GLU A 476 -16.26 20.76 0.35
N LEU A 477 -15.47 20.02 -0.45
CA LEU A 477 -15.99 18.88 -1.23
C LEU A 477 -16.51 17.75 -0.32
N PHE A 478 -15.90 17.53 0.83
CA PHE A 478 -16.47 16.61 1.81
C PHE A 478 -17.84 17.07 2.32
N GLY A 479 -18.00 18.37 2.58
CA GLY A 479 -19.29 18.94 2.96
C GLY A 479 -20.37 18.77 1.88
N GLN A 480 -20.00 18.94 0.60
CA GLN A 480 -20.89 18.67 -0.53
C GLN A 480 -21.28 17.20 -0.63
N PHE A 481 -20.30 16.29 -0.51
CA PHE A 481 -20.53 14.86 -0.51
C PHE A 481 -21.46 14.44 0.64
N LYS A 482 -21.24 14.97 1.85
CA LYS A 482 -22.11 14.70 3.01
C LYS A 482 -23.57 15.08 2.76
N LYS A 483 -23.82 16.25 2.14
CA LYS A 483 -25.20 16.67 1.80
C LYS A 483 -25.87 15.68 0.85
N ILE A 484 -25.14 15.16 -0.14
CA ILE A 484 -25.65 14.15 -1.07
C ILE A 484 -25.90 12.84 -0.35
N PHE A 485 -24.95 12.39 0.48
CA PHE A 485 -25.10 11.18 1.28
C PHE A 485 -26.34 11.23 2.17
N ASP A 486 -26.55 12.33 2.89
CA ASP A 486 -27.73 12.53 3.76
C ASP A 486 -29.04 12.55 2.96
N ARG A 487 -29.04 13.20 1.77
CA ARG A 487 -30.19 13.22 0.85
C ARG A 487 -30.56 11.82 0.38
N VAL A 488 -29.60 11.04 -0.13
CA VAL A 488 -29.84 9.68 -0.63
C VAL A 488 -30.33 8.76 0.50
N ASN A 489 -29.73 8.84 1.68
CA ASN A 489 -30.19 8.11 2.87
C ASN A 489 -31.67 8.40 3.17
N LYS A 490 -32.05 9.68 3.16
CA LYS A 490 -33.44 10.10 3.40
C LYS A 490 -34.40 9.58 2.31
N GLN A 491 -33.99 9.66 1.03
CA GLN A 491 -34.81 9.20 -0.10
C GLN A 491 -35.07 7.69 -0.07
N HIS A 492 -34.10 6.90 0.37
CA HIS A 492 -34.19 5.44 0.43
C HIS A 492 -34.56 4.91 1.83
N GLY A 493 -34.85 5.77 2.81
CA GLY A 493 -35.19 5.34 4.17
C GLY A 493 -34.06 4.62 4.90
N LEU A 494 -32.80 4.95 4.58
CA LEU A 494 -31.60 4.32 5.13
C LEU A 494 -31.12 5.05 6.39
N ASN A 495 -30.46 4.31 7.29
CA ASN A 495 -29.84 4.84 8.51
C ASN A 495 -28.32 4.55 8.49
N GLN A 496 -27.64 5.06 7.47
CA GLN A 496 -26.20 4.86 7.31
C GLN A 496 -25.41 6.05 7.89
N GLN A 497 -24.15 5.81 8.24
CA GLN A 497 -23.25 6.81 8.82
C GLN A 497 -22.01 7.02 7.97
N LEU A 498 -21.60 8.29 7.81
CA LEU A 498 -20.26 8.63 7.31
C LEU A 498 -19.25 8.57 8.46
N ILE A 499 -18.16 7.87 8.24
CA ILE A 499 -17.05 7.75 9.19
C ILE A 499 -15.82 8.43 8.60
N PRO A 500 -15.56 9.71 8.94
CA PRO A 500 -14.43 10.44 8.40
C PRO A 500 -13.12 10.03 9.09
N TYR A 501 -12.06 9.87 8.29
CA TYR A 501 -10.69 9.68 8.76
C TYR A 501 -9.97 11.02 8.82
N PHE A 502 -9.21 11.24 9.91
CA PHE A 502 -8.39 12.44 10.10
C PHE A 502 -6.98 12.09 10.56
N ILE A 503 -6.02 12.89 10.11
CA ILE A 503 -4.60 12.74 10.43
C ILE A 503 -4.10 14.01 11.12
N SER A 504 -3.50 13.87 12.31
CA SER A 504 -2.75 14.92 12.98
C SER A 504 -1.25 14.83 12.68
N SER A 505 -0.52 15.89 12.97
CA SER A 505 0.95 15.92 12.91
C SER A 505 1.55 15.67 11.51
N HIS A 506 0.74 15.80 10.45
CA HIS A 506 1.27 15.82 9.09
C HIS A 506 2.17 17.04 8.88
N PRO A 507 3.25 16.97 8.09
CA PRO A 507 4.01 18.16 7.71
C PRO A 507 3.11 19.30 7.22
N GLY A 508 3.33 20.50 7.73
CA GLY A 508 2.49 21.66 7.49
C GLY A 508 1.32 21.85 8.47
N CYS A 509 1.00 20.86 9.30
CA CYS A 509 -0.09 20.95 10.27
C CYS A 509 0.40 21.55 11.60
N THR A 510 -0.26 22.62 12.07
CA THR A 510 0.00 23.29 13.35
C THR A 510 -1.08 22.98 14.39
N GLU A 511 -0.86 23.37 15.64
CA GLU A 511 -1.90 23.27 16.69
C GLU A 511 -3.12 24.16 16.37
N THR A 512 -2.93 25.28 15.67
CA THR A 512 -4.03 26.15 15.22
C THR A 512 -4.90 25.43 14.20
N ASP A 513 -4.30 24.72 13.25
CA ASP A 513 -5.05 23.94 12.25
C ASP A 513 -5.88 22.85 12.93
N MET A 514 -5.31 22.19 13.94
CA MET A 514 -6.03 21.18 14.72
C MET A 514 -7.17 21.76 15.57
N ALA A 515 -6.99 22.95 16.10
CA ALA A 515 -8.07 23.66 16.81
C ALA A 515 -9.24 24.01 15.87
N ASN A 516 -8.94 24.45 14.66
CA ASN A 516 -9.94 24.70 13.62
C ASN A 516 -10.66 23.40 13.21
N LEU A 517 -9.91 22.30 13.05
CA LEU A 517 -10.48 20.97 12.78
C LEU A 517 -11.48 20.57 13.89
N ALA A 518 -11.13 20.77 15.15
CA ALA A 518 -12.03 20.46 16.28
C ALA A 518 -13.34 21.26 16.19
N ILE A 519 -13.27 22.55 15.80
CA ILE A 519 -14.44 23.40 15.61
C ILE A 519 -15.30 22.91 14.45
N GLN A 520 -14.69 22.60 13.31
CA GLN A 520 -15.42 22.09 12.13
C GLN A 520 -16.10 20.77 12.41
N THR A 521 -15.43 19.84 13.09
CA THR A 521 -16.02 18.55 13.46
C THR A 521 -17.13 18.69 14.49
N LYS A 522 -17.03 19.66 15.43
CA LYS A 522 -18.13 20.03 16.34
C LYS A 522 -19.36 20.52 15.57
N LYS A 523 -19.18 21.45 14.61
CA LYS A 523 -20.27 21.99 13.79
C LYS A 523 -21.00 20.92 12.98
N LEU A 524 -20.25 19.87 12.55
CA LEU A 524 -20.79 18.74 11.81
C LEU A 524 -21.29 17.59 12.71
N HIS A 525 -21.25 17.76 14.03
CA HIS A 525 -21.64 16.77 15.03
C HIS A 525 -20.87 15.44 14.95
N PHE A 526 -19.60 15.47 14.49
CA PHE A 526 -18.76 14.28 14.47
C PHE A 526 -18.02 14.10 15.80
N GLN A 527 -18.26 12.97 16.44
CA GLN A 527 -17.36 12.42 17.46
C GLN A 527 -16.38 11.49 16.76
N LEU A 528 -15.12 11.91 16.67
CA LEU A 528 -14.15 11.24 15.83
C LEU A 528 -13.73 9.88 16.38
N GLU A 529 -13.90 8.82 15.58
CA GLU A 529 -13.50 7.46 15.91
C GLU A 529 -12.20 7.06 15.19
N GLN A 530 -12.04 7.48 13.93
CA GLN A 530 -10.95 7.10 13.07
C GLN A 530 -9.96 8.25 12.95
N VAL A 531 -9.03 8.32 13.90
CA VAL A 531 -8.00 9.34 13.98
C VAL A 531 -6.61 8.71 14.07
N GLN A 532 -5.66 9.27 13.34
CA GLN A 532 -4.29 8.79 13.31
C GLN A 532 -3.32 9.95 13.47
N ASP A 533 -2.17 9.69 14.11
CA ASP A 533 -1.03 10.58 14.01
C ASP A 533 -0.24 10.18 12.76
N PHE A 534 0.27 11.15 12.03
CA PHE A 534 1.15 10.90 10.89
C PHE A 534 2.33 10.03 11.30
N THR A 535 2.50 8.92 10.59
CA THR A 535 3.64 8.02 10.75
C THR A 535 4.51 8.13 9.51
N PRO A 536 5.72 8.69 9.64
CA PRO A 536 6.65 8.77 8.52
C PRO A 536 6.97 7.37 7.97
N THR A 537 6.66 7.16 6.70
CA THR A 537 6.91 5.91 5.98
C THR A 537 7.86 6.20 4.83
N PRO A 538 8.95 5.44 4.65
CA PRO A 538 9.90 5.68 3.57
C PRO A 538 9.22 5.82 2.19
N MET A 539 9.85 6.53 1.27
CA MET A 539 9.39 6.75 -0.10
C MET A 539 8.09 7.56 -0.24
N THR A 540 7.72 8.35 0.77
CA THR A 540 6.57 9.26 0.70
C THR A 540 7.01 10.72 0.80
N LEU A 541 6.33 11.61 0.05
CA LEU A 541 6.60 13.05 0.08
C LEU A 541 6.52 13.63 1.50
N ALA A 542 5.53 13.18 2.27
CA ALA A 542 5.34 13.65 3.64
C ALA A 542 6.52 13.25 4.56
N THR A 543 7.10 12.07 4.37
CA THR A 543 8.28 11.64 5.13
C THR A 543 9.51 12.48 4.79
N GLU A 544 9.70 12.82 3.53
CA GLU A 544 10.79 13.70 3.13
C GLU A 544 10.63 15.12 3.69
N MET A 545 9.43 15.69 3.65
CA MET A 545 9.14 16.95 4.33
C MET A 545 9.37 16.86 5.84
N TYR A 546 8.96 15.75 6.46
CA TYR A 546 9.14 15.51 7.90
C TYR A 546 10.63 15.48 8.28
N TYR A 547 11.44 14.73 7.53
CA TYR A 547 12.88 14.58 7.81
C TYR A 547 13.66 15.83 7.45
N THR A 548 13.50 16.34 6.23
CA THR A 548 14.33 17.43 5.72
C THR A 548 13.91 18.80 6.28
N GLY A 549 12.61 19.00 6.54
CA GLY A 549 12.02 20.29 6.85
C GLY A 549 11.81 21.19 5.62
N TYR A 550 11.90 20.60 4.41
CA TYR A 550 11.70 21.30 3.13
C TYR A 550 10.72 20.53 2.25
N HIS A 551 9.95 21.26 1.45
CA HIS A 551 9.12 20.66 0.42
C HIS A 551 10.00 20.28 -0.79
N PRO A 552 10.11 18.99 -1.21
CA PRO A 552 11.03 18.54 -2.24
C PRO A 552 10.92 19.24 -3.61
N TYR A 553 9.75 19.76 -3.96
CA TYR A 553 9.52 20.43 -5.25
C TYR A 553 9.77 21.93 -5.22
N THR A 554 9.39 22.61 -4.14
CA THR A 554 9.52 24.09 -4.02
C THR A 554 10.75 24.51 -3.22
N LEU A 555 11.33 23.61 -2.43
CA LEU A 555 12.41 23.83 -1.48
C LEU A 555 12.08 24.85 -0.39
N GLU A 556 10.81 25.17 -0.20
CA GLU A 556 10.32 26.00 0.89
C GLU A 556 10.36 25.23 2.21
N LYS A 557 10.60 25.96 3.31
CA LYS A 557 10.56 25.36 4.66
C LYS A 557 9.16 24.91 5.02
N VAL A 558 9.06 23.74 5.62
CA VAL A 558 7.81 23.14 6.10
C VAL A 558 7.90 22.86 7.59
N TYR A 559 6.92 23.38 8.35
CA TYR A 559 6.80 23.05 9.76
C TYR A 559 6.44 21.57 9.94
N THR A 560 7.06 20.92 10.93
CA THR A 560 6.74 19.53 11.30
C THR A 560 6.77 19.34 12.81
N ALA A 561 5.74 18.69 13.37
CA ALA A 561 5.71 18.27 14.77
C ALA A 561 6.61 17.04 14.94
N ARG A 562 7.79 17.23 15.53
CA ARG A 562 8.80 16.15 15.66
C ARG A 562 8.81 15.50 17.02
N THR A 563 8.61 16.26 18.09
CA THR A 563 8.63 15.71 19.44
C THR A 563 7.30 15.05 19.81
N LYS A 564 7.36 14.13 20.77
CA LYS A 564 6.16 13.46 21.30
C LYS A 564 5.17 14.48 21.87
N GLU A 565 5.67 15.50 22.56
CA GLU A 565 4.87 16.58 23.15
C GLU A 565 4.11 17.38 22.07
N GLN A 566 4.80 17.74 20.96
CA GLN A 566 4.18 18.44 19.83
C GLN A 566 3.08 17.60 19.18
N LYS A 567 3.31 16.30 19.00
CA LYS A 567 2.32 15.37 18.43
C LYS A 567 1.11 15.22 19.34
N LEU A 568 1.32 15.03 20.65
CA LEU A 568 0.24 14.94 21.62
C LEU A 568 -0.55 16.25 21.73
N ALA A 569 0.14 17.39 21.64
CA ALA A 569 -0.50 18.71 21.65
C ALA A 569 -1.45 18.92 20.46
N GLN A 570 -1.13 18.34 19.30
CA GLN A 570 -2.04 18.32 18.15
C GLN A 570 -3.16 17.27 18.33
N ARG A 571 -2.81 16.04 18.71
CA ARG A 571 -3.75 14.93 18.81
C ARG A 571 -4.91 15.18 19.75
N GLN A 572 -4.70 15.90 20.86
CA GLN A 572 -5.75 16.17 21.87
C GLN A 572 -6.99 16.82 21.27
N PHE A 573 -6.86 17.65 20.22
CA PHE A 573 -7.97 18.34 19.58
C PHE A 573 -8.98 17.40 18.91
N PHE A 574 -8.61 16.20 18.55
CA PHE A 574 -9.55 15.19 18.06
C PHE A 574 -10.61 14.81 19.10
N PHE A 575 -10.26 14.91 20.38
CA PHE A 575 -11.09 14.46 21.50
C PHE A 575 -11.77 15.61 22.24
N TRP A 576 -12.04 16.73 21.54
CA TRP A 576 -12.66 17.92 22.10
C TRP A 576 -13.98 17.65 22.83
N TYR A 577 -14.72 16.60 22.44
CA TYR A 577 -15.99 16.19 23.02
C TYR A 577 -15.85 15.42 24.34
N LYS A 578 -14.64 14.96 24.69
CA LYS A 578 -14.35 14.23 25.92
C LYS A 578 -14.02 15.19 27.05
N PRO A 579 -14.72 15.12 28.20
CA PRO A 579 -14.51 16.03 29.33
C PRO A 579 -13.06 16.09 29.84
N GLU A 580 -12.37 14.95 29.85
CA GLU A 580 -10.99 14.83 30.32
C GLU A 580 -9.99 15.65 29.52
N PHE A 581 -10.26 15.93 28.24
CA PHE A 581 -9.38 16.74 27.39
C PHE A 581 -9.68 18.25 27.46
N ARG A 582 -10.83 18.65 28.03
CA ARG A 582 -11.28 20.06 28.04
C ARG A 582 -10.24 21.01 28.65
N ARG A 583 -9.66 20.66 29.81
CA ARG A 583 -8.65 21.47 30.49
C ARG A 583 -7.38 21.63 29.62
N GLN A 584 -6.89 20.53 29.08
CA GLN A 584 -5.67 20.53 28.27
C GLN A 584 -5.86 21.33 26.98
N ILE A 585 -6.99 21.16 26.28
CA ILE A 585 -7.30 21.92 25.07
C ILE A 585 -7.46 23.43 25.40
N THR A 586 -8.10 23.79 26.51
CA THR A 586 -8.23 25.19 26.94
C THR A 586 -6.84 25.82 27.15
N GLN A 587 -5.95 25.13 27.86
CA GLN A 587 -4.57 25.60 28.07
C GLN A 587 -3.79 25.71 26.75
N ALA A 588 -3.94 24.75 25.84
CA ALA A 588 -3.32 24.82 24.51
C ALA A 588 -3.81 26.03 23.72
N LEU A 589 -5.12 26.30 23.69
CA LEU A 589 -5.70 27.47 23.01
C LEU A 589 -5.21 28.80 23.61
N GLN A 590 -5.03 28.87 24.93
CA GLN A 590 -4.44 30.04 25.59
C GLN A 590 -2.97 30.23 25.17
N ARG A 591 -2.18 29.17 25.17
CA ARG A 591 -0.75 29.17 24.80
C ARG A 591 -0.52 29.62 23.36
N ILE A 592 -1.35 29.16 22.40
CA ILE A 592 -1.25 29.56 20.99
C ILE A 592 -1.96 30.86 20.67
N GLY A 593 -2.45 31.63 21.67
CA GLY A 593 -3.09 32.93 21.49
C GLY A 593 -4.49 32.87 20.85
N LYS A 594 -5.18 31.71 20.90
CA LYS A 594 -6.50 31.50 20.29
C LYS A 594 -7.61 31.36 21.34
N LYS A 595 -7.62 32.27 22.32
CA LYS A 595 -8.62 32.28 23.41
C LYS A 595 -10.06 32.41 22.91
N ASP A 596 -10.28 33.09 21.80
CA ASP A 596 -11.59 33.22 21.12
C ASP A 596 -12.20 31.88 20.71
N LEU A 597 -11.38 30.86 20.45
CA LEU A 597 -11.85 29.53 20.09
C LEU A 597 -12.37 28.71 21.27
N ILE A 598 -12.04 29.10 22.51
CA ILE A 598 -12.51 28.38 23.72
C ILE A 598 -14.05 28.45 23.81
N GLY A 599 -14.61 29.66 23.60
CA GLY A 599 -16.06 29.84 23.58
C GLY A 599 -16.74 29.08 22.45
N LYS A 600 -16.14 29.05 21.26
CA LYS A 600 -16.67 28.30 20.11
C LYS A 600 -16.65 26.79 20.33
N LEU A 601 -15.63 26.28 21.02
CA LEU A 601 -15.46 24.84 21.23
C LEU A 601 -16.24 24.34 22.45
N PHE A 602 -16.25 25.09 23.56
CA PHE A 602 -16.81 24.67 24.85
C PHE A 602 -17.96 25.54 25.37
N GLY A 603 -18.28 26.64 24.70
CA GLY A 603 -19.48 27.43 24.97
C GLY A 603 -20.77 26.64 24.66
N ARG A 604 -21.87 27.03 25.34
CA ARG A 604 -23.20 26.44 25.07
C ARG A 604 -23.74 26.83 23.70
#